data_71e1567811eaa3067bfab0f39aebac45
#
_entry.id   71e1567811eaa3067bfab0f39aebac45
#
_cell.length_a   1.000
_cell.length_b   1.000
_cell.length_c   1.000
_cell.angle_alpha   90.00
_cell.angle_beta   90.00
_cell.angle_gamma   90.00
#
_symmetry.space_group_name_H-M   'P 1'
#
loop_
_entity.id
_entity.type
_entity.pdbx_description
1 polymer ?
#
loop_
_entity_poly.entity_id
_entity_poly.type
_entity_poly.pdbx_seq_one_letter_code
_entity_poly.pdbx_strand_id
1 'polypeptide(L)'
;MAAPVRHVGEYGQLDEDEVLELHRLASAGMSALGELYGPQGYNLGWNLGRVAGAGIVDHVHLHVVPRWGGDTNFMPVLADVKVLPEHLQETRARLAEAWRG
;
A
#
# COMPACT_ATOMS: atom_id res chain seq x y z
N MET A 1 -2.11 -0.04 1.63
CA MET A 1 -1.19 -1.18 1.61
C MET A 1 -1.94 -2.49 1.76
N ALA A 2 -1.35 -3.58 1.30
CA ALA A 2 -1.95 -4.90 1.37
C ALA A 2 -1.01 -5.86 2.10
N ALA A 3 -1.58 -6.76 2.90
CA ALA A 3 -0.79 -7.72 3.67
C ALA A 3 -1.49 -9.08 3.68
N PRO A 4 -0.74 -10.19 3.77
CA PRO A 4 -1.36 -11.50 3.90
C PRO A 4 -2.04 -11.66 5.25
N VAL A 5 -3.05 -12.51 5.30
CA VAL A 5 -3.73 -12.84 6.57
C VAL A 5 -2.81 -13.66 7.47
N ARG A 6 -2.07 -14.60 6.88
CA ARG A 6 -1.06 -15.38 7.60
C ARG A 6 0.11 -14.47 7.96
N HIS A 7 0.64 -14.62 9.16
CA HIS A 7 1.78 -13.84 9.63
C HIS A 7 3.05 -14.29 8.90
N VAL A 8 3.60 -13.43 8.03
CA VAL A 8 4.77 -13.73 7.21
C VAL A 8 5.79 -12.63 7.39
N GLY A 9 6.98 -12.98 7.91
CA GLY A 9 8.05 -12.03 8.16
C GLY A 9 9.00 -11.84 6.99
N GLU A 10 9.08 -12.80 6.07
CA GLU A 10 10.00 -12.76 4.95
C GLU A 10 9.25 -12.90 3.62
N TYR A 11 9.62 -12.07 2.67
CA TYR A 11 8.99 -12.05 1.34
C TYR A 11 9.01 -13.44 0.67
N GLY A 12 10.15 -14.13 0.76
CA GLY A 12 10.29 -15.45 0.14
C GLY A 12 9.42 -16.55 0.76
N GLN A 13 8.81 -16.30 1.90
CA GLN A 13 7.89 -17.24 2.57
C GLN A 13 6.45 -17.11 2.09
N LEU A 14 6.14 -16.09 1.29
CA LEU A 14 4.81 -15.97 0.68
C LEU A 14 4.59 -17.13 -0.29
N ASP A 15 3.43 -17.77 -0.21
CA ASP A 15 3.08 -18.77 -1.22
C ASP A 15 2.44 -18.10 -2.45
N GLU A 16 2.23 -18.89 -3.51
CA GLU A 16 1.70 -18.34 -4.76
C GLU A 16 0.30 -17.77 -4.61
N ASP A 17 -0.55 -18.40 -3.82
CA ASP A 17 -1.91 -17.92 -3.57
C ASP A 17 -1.89 -16.59 -2.82
N GLU A 18 -0.99 -16.44 -1.86
CA GLU A 18 -0.83 -15.18 -1.13
C GLU A 18 -0.35 -14.05 -2.04
N VAL A 19 0.62 -14.33 -2.91
CA VAL A 19 1.12 -13.35 -3.89
C VAL A 19 0.01 -12.94 -4.85
N LEU A 20 -0.77 -13.89 -5.35
CA LEU A 20 -1.87 -13.60 -6.25
C LEU A 20 -2.95 -12.75 -5.57
N GLU A 21 -3.27 -13.07 -4.32
CA GLU A 21 -4.25 -12.30 -3.54
C GLU A 21 -3.77 -10.86 -3.32
N LEU A 22 -2.50 -10.68 -2.97
CA LEU A 22 -1.91 -9.36 -2.80
C LEU A 22 -1.91 -8.56 -4.10
N HIS A 23 -1.64 -9.22 -5.22
CA HIS A 23 -1.72 -8.59 -6.55
C HIS A 23 -3.15 -8.11 -6.83
N ARG A 24 -4.15 -8.93 -6.56
CA ARG A 24 -5.55 -8.56 -6.75
C ARG A 24 -5.97 -7.38 -5.88
N LEU A 25 -5.53 -7.37 -4.62
CA LEU A 25 -5.81 -6.28 -3.70
C LEU A 25 -5.14 -4.99 -4.17
N ALA A 26 -3.89 -5.06 -4.61
CA ALA A 26 -3.18 -3.90 -5.16
C ALA A 26 -3.89 -3.35 -6.39
N SER A 27 -4.30 -4.22 -7.30
CA SER A 27 -5.03 -3.83 -8.52
C SER A 27 -6.35 -3.15 -8.18
N ALA A 28 -7.11 -3.71 -7.24
CA ALA A 28 -8.37 -3.12 -6.79
C ALA A 28 -8.14 -1.76 -6.12
N GLY A 29 -7.07 -1.65 -5.33
CA GLY A 29 -6.69 -0.40 -4.68
C GLY A 29 -6.32 0.68 -5.68
N MET A 30 -5.58 0.33 -6.73
CA MET A 30 -5.22 1.26 -7.80
C MET A 30 -6.46 1.74 -8.56
N SER A 31 -7.41 0.86 -8.84
CA SER A 31 -8.68 1.25 -9.44
C SER A 31 -9.44 2.25 -8.59
N ALA A 32 -9.55 1.98 -7.29
CA ALA A 32 -10.25 2.88 -6.37
C ALA A 32 -9.57 4.23 -6.25
N LEU A 33 -8.24 4.25 -6.14
CA LEU A 33 -7.46 5.49 -6.08
C LEU A 33 -7.57 6.27 -7.39
N GLY A 34 -7.58 5.57 -8.52
CA GLY A 34 -7.75 6.20 -9.83
C GLY A 34 -9.09 6.89 -9.97
N GLU A 35 -10.15 6.25 -9.49
CA GLU A 35 -11.51 6.80 -9.53
C GLU A 35 -11.64 8.04 -8.63
N LEU A 36 -11.03 8.00 -7.43
CA LEU A 36 -11.19 9.07 -6.46
C LEU A 36 -10.28 10.27 -6.68
N TYR A 37 -9.04 10.04 -7.08
CA TYR A 37 -8.01 11.08 -7.06
C TYR A 37 -7.33 11.34 -8.40
N GLY A 38 -7.54 10.49 -9.38
CA GLY A 38 -6.96 10.64 -10.71
C GLY A 38 -5.43 10.78 -10.73
N PRO A 39 -4.68 9.91 -10.07
CA PRO A 39 -3.22 10.04 -10.08
C PRO A 39 -2.65 9.80 -11.47
N GLN A 40 -1.47 10.34 -11.71
CA GLN A 40 -0.78 10.20 -12.99
C GLN A 40 0.05 8.93 -13.07
N GLY A 41 0.31 8.29 -11.93
CA GLY A 41 1.03 7.04 -11.86
C GLY A 41 0.98 6.45 -10.47
N TYR A 42 1.69 5.33 -10.29
CA TYR A 42 1.76 4.63 -9.00
C TYR A 42 3.15 4.10 -8.76
N ASN A 43 3.54 4.07 -7.50
CA ASN A 43 4.69 3.27 -7.07
C ASN A 43 4.17 2.12 -6.23
N LEU A 44 4.61 0.92 -6.54
CA LEU A 44 4.33 -0.28 -5.75
C LEU A 44 5.63 -0.82 -5.19
N GLY A 45 5.60 -1.31 -3.97
CA GLY A 45 6.82 -1.86 -3.42
C GLY A 45 6.66 -2.41 -2.03
N TRP A 46 7.72 -3.08 -1.61
CA TRP A 46 7.86 -3.72 -0.31
C TRP A 46 9.04 -3.08 0.40
N ASN A 47 8.89 -2.78 1.68
CA ASN A 47 10.03 -2.42 2.52
C ASN A 47 10.38 -3.66 3.33
N LEU A 48 11.53 -4.23 3.04
CA LEU A 48 11.99 -5.48 3.67
C LEU A 48 13.19 -5.20 4.56
N GLY A 49 13.08 -5.55 5.82
CA GLY A 49 14.12 -5.31 6.82
C GLY A 49 14.15 -3.87 7.31
N ARG A 50 14.83 -3.64 8.42
CA ARG A 50 14.89 -2.33 9.06
C ARG A 50 15.55 -1.26 8.21
N VAL A 51 16.60 -1.63 7.49
CA VAL A 51 17.37 -0.68 6.67
C VAL A 51 16.51 -0.13 5.53
N ALA A 52 15.55 -0.92 5.05
CA ALA A 52 14.62 -0.51 4.01
C ALA A 52 13.41 0.27 4.56
N GLY A 53 13.35 0.47 5.87
CA GLY A 53 12.27 1.24 6.49
C GLY A 53 11.02 0.44 6.83
N ALA A 54 11.14 -0.88 7.02
CA ALA A 54 10.01 -1.70 7.44
C ALA A 54 9.59 -1.32 8.86
N GLY A 55 8.40 -0.77 9.00
CA GLY A 55 7.86 -0.40 10.29
C GLY A 55 7.41 -1.59 11.13
N ILE A 56 6.95 -2.65 10.47
CA ILE A 56 6.63 -3.94 11.08
C ILE A 56 7.65 -4.94 10.59
N VAL A 57 8.57 -5.35 11.47
CA VAL A 57 9.75 -6.12 11.08
C VAL A 57 9.40 -7.55 10.66
N ASP A 58 8.38 -8.13 11.25
CA ASP A 58 8.05 -9.54 11.11
C ASP A 58 6.72 -9.79 10.38
N HIS A 59 6.26 -8.80 9.60
CA HIS A 59 5.07 -8.97 8.77
C HIS A 59 5.20 -8.15 7.49
N VAL A 60 5.26 -8.84 6.35
CA VAL A 60 5.44 -8.19 5.06
C VAL A 60 4.15 -7.50 4.60
N HIS A 61 4.28 -6.38 3.93
CA HIS A 61 3.15 -5.67 3.35
C HIS A 61 3.55 -4.93 2.09
N LEU A 62 2.63 -4.87 1.15
CA LEU A 62 2.82 -4.22 -0.14
C LEU A 62 2.27 -2.80 -0.07
N HIS A 63 3.10 -1.83 -0.43
CA HIS A 63 2.70 -0.43 -0.53
C HIS A 63 2.21 -0.11 -1.92
N VAL A 64 1.12 0.64 -2.01
CA VAL A 64 0.60 1.20 -3.25
C VAL A 64 0.50 2.71 -3.04
N VAL A 65 1.27 3.47 -3.78
CA VAL A 65 1.40 4.91 -3.61
C VAL A 65 1.00 5.64 -4.89
N PRO A 66 -0.09 6.42 -4.87
CA PRO A 66 -0.45 7.24 -6.03
C PRO A 66 0.54 8.38 -6.19
N ARG A 67 0.81 8.74 -7.44
CA ARG A 67 1.80 9.76 -7.79
C ARG A 67 1.24 10.78 -8.77
N TRP A 68 1.65 12.03 -8.60
CA TRP A 68 1.36 13.13 -9.51
C TRP A 68 2.65 13.82 -9.93
N GLY A 69 2.67 14.43 -11.11
CA GLY A 69 3.84 15.18 -11.57
C GLY A 69 4.19 16.27 -10.58
N GLY A 70 5.48 16.38 -10.24
CA GLY A 70 5.95 17.38 -9.30
C GLY A 70 5.81 17.02 -7.83
N ASP A 71 5.23 15.88 -7.50
CA ASP A 71 5.13 15.45 -6.12
C ASP A 71 6.46 14.94 -5.56
N THR A 72 6.50 14.74 -4.24
CA THR A 72 7.61 14.05 -3.60
C THR A 72 7.38 12.54 -3.67
N ASN A 73 8.44 11.74 -3.88
CA ASN A 73 8.33 10.30 -3.82
C ASN A 73 8.02 9.86 -2.39
N PHE A 74 6.85 9.29 -2.17
CA PHE A 74 6.37 8.92 -0.84
C PHE A 74 6.94 7.60 -0.31
N MET A 75 7.56 6.77 -1.14
CA MET A 75 8.09 5.48 -0.66
C MET A 75 9.07 5.63 0.52
N PRO A 76 10.06 6.55 0.48
CA PRO A 76 10.91 6.78 1.63
C PRO A 76 10.24 7.51 2.79
N VAL A 77 9.17 8.25 2.52
CA VAL A 77 8.52 9.12 3.49
C VAL A 77 7.45 8.40 4.29
N LEU A 78 6.91 7.31 3.75
CA LEU A 78 5.79 6.58 4.39
C LEU A 78 6.09 6.14 5.82
N ALA A 79 7.36 5.86 6.15
CA ALA A 79 7.74 5.45 7.50
C ALA A 79 7.68 6.60 8.50
N ASP A 80 7.82 7.84 8.01
CA ASP A 80 7.91 9.03 8.86
C ASP A 80 6.68 9.93 8.79
N VAL A 81 5.72 9.57 7.95
CA VAL A 81 4.53 10.40 7.76
C VAL A 81 3.64 10.36 8.99
N LYS A 82 3.49 11.51 9.62
CA LYS A 82 2.47 11.72 10.62
C LYS A 82 1.20 12.17 9.91
N VAL A 83 0.42 11.20 9.47
CA VAL A 83 -0.85 11.50 8.82
C VAL A 83 -1.88 11.85 9.88
N LEU A 84 -2.63 12.93 9.66
CA LEU A 84 -3.68 13.32 10.58
C LEU A 84 -4.78 12.25 10.59
N PRO A 85 -5.17 11.73 11.76
CA PRO A 85 -6.16 10.65 11.84
C PRO A 85 -7.49 10.96 11.14
N GLU A 86 -7.90 12.21 11.14
CA GLU A 86 -9.11 12.65 10.46
C GLU A 86 -9.05 12.43 8.96
N HIS A 87 -7.90 12.78 8.36
CA HIS A 87 -7.69 12.58 6.93
C HIS A 87 -7.66 11.10 6.57
N LEU A 88 -7.07 10.27 7.42
CA LEU A 88 -7.05 8.82 7.21
C LEU A 88 -8.46 8.22 7.22
N GLN A 89 -9.28 8.62 8.17
CA GLN A 89 -10.66 8.14 8.27
C GLN A 89 -11.49 8.53 7.06
N GLU A 90 -11.35 9.76 6.61
CA GLU A 90 -12.05 10.25 5.42
C GLU A 90 -11.60 9.49 4.18
N THR A 91 -10.29 9.32 4.00
CA THR A 91 -9.73 8.57 2.89
C THR A 91 -10.21 7.12 2.90
N ARG A 92 -10.22 6.49 4.06
CA ARG A 92 -10.71 5.12 4.21
C ARG A 92 -12.17 5.00 3.78
N ALA A 93 -13.01 5.91 4.21
CA ALA A 93 -14.43 5.89 3.87
C ALA A 93 -14.63 6.04 2.36
N ARG A 94 -13.93 6.97 1.73
CA ARG A 94 -14.01 7.20 0.30
C ARG A 94 -13.49 6.01 -0.50
N LEU A 95 -12.39 5.42 -0.07
CA LEU A 95 -11.85 4.22 -0.71
C LEU A 95 -12.80 3.04 -0.59
N ALA A 96 -13.43 2.87 0.56
CA ALA A 96 -14.41 1.81 0.77
C ALA A 96 -15.60 1.94 -0.19
N GLU A 97 -16.10 3.15 -0.42
CA GLU A 97 -17.17 3.40 -1.38
C GLU A 97 -16.76 3.10 -2.81
N ALA A 98 -15.52 3.43 -3.18
CA ALA A 98 -15.01 3.25 -4.55
C ALA A 98 -14.48 1.84 -4.80
N TRP A 99 -14.37 1.02 -3.78
CA TRP A 99 -13.77 -0.31 -3.88
C TRP A 99 -14.61 -1.26 -4.73
N ARG A 100 -13.99 -1.82 -5.78
CA ARG A 100 -14.62 -2.74 -6.73
C ARG A 100 -14.01 -4.15 -6.67
N GLY A 101 -13.11 -4.36 -5.78
CA GLY A 101 -12.41 -5.64 -5.60
C GLY A 101 -13.21 -6.60 -4.76
#